data_a282b6bee6ceeabc605fd575d63bec51
#
_entry.id   a282b6bee6ceeabc605fd575d63bec51
#
_cell.length_a   1.000
_cell.length_b   1.000
_cell.length_c   1.000
_cell.angle_alpha   90.00
_cell.angle_beta   90.00
_cell.angle_gamma   90.00
#
_symmetry.space_group_name_H-M   'P 1'
#
loop_
_entity.id
_entity.type
_entity.pdbx_description
1 polymer ?
#
loop_
_entity_poly.entity_id
_entity_poly.type
_entity_poly.pdbx_seq_one_letter_code
_entity_poly.pdbx_strand_id
1 'polypeptide(L)'
;MKLQISRRVLLVGAAAMACAGRFALAAVEGVAGDDARPTKGNAAKQLAVLEKREGGRLGAVAWDTATGKRIQHRSDERFAMCSVFKFLAAGAILERVDQGTEHLDRRIEFGESDLLEYAPVAREHVKEGGLTLGELCAAAVEWSDNTAANLMLKVLGGPEAVTSFIRSTGDQITRLDNIETALNVVRPGEVHDTTTPSSMVGLLNSVVLGKVLSAESRSRLEGWMLDAKVGELRLQAGLPTGWRIAHKTGTYDDQTNDAGIIWPPNRAPIIVAALYSRGGTPKKQREGVLREVGRIVAASL
;
A
#
# COMPACT_ATOMS: atom_id res chain seq x y z
N MET A 1 -16.78 64.34 -42.85
CA MET A 1 -17.80 65.38 -42.59
C MET A 1 -18.16 65.24 -41.11
N LYS A 2 -17.49 65.97 -40.21
CA LYS A 2 -17.92 67.19 -39.49
C LYS A 2 -19.35 67.03 -38.99
N LEU A 3 -19.74 67.16 -37.72
CA LEU A 3 -19.52 68.13 -36.62
C LEU A 3 -20.00 67.47 -35.31
N GLN A 4 -19.36 67.52 -34.18
CA GLN A 4 -19.14 68.59 -33.19
C GLN A 4 -20.38 69.01 -32.39
N ILE A 5 -20.22 68.85 -31.03
CA ILE A 5 -20.53 69.83 -29.95
C ILE A 5 -22.00 69.93 -29.54
N SER A 6 -22.42 69.89 -28.22
CA SER A 6 -22.04 70.78 -27.13
C SER A 6 -22.73 70.46 -25.81
N ARG A 7 -22.09 70.84 -24.74
CA ARG A 7 -22.44 70.94 -23.31
C ARG A 7 -23.70 71.70 -22.98
N ARG A 8 -24.31 71.38 -21.82
CA ARG A 8 -24.69 72.35 -20.68
C ARG A 8 -25.55 71.56 -19.65
N VAL A 9 -25.07 71.31 -18.49
CA VAL A 9 -25.18 71.83 -17.13
C VAL A 9 -26.53 72.57 -16.85
N LEU A 10 -27.22 72.09 -15.81
CA LEU A 10 -27.85 72.89 -14.76
C LEU A 10 -28.23 72.02 -13.54
N LEU A 11 -27.78 72.52 -12.41
CA LEU A 11 -28.10 72.14 -11.01
C LEU A 11 -29.45 72.74 -10.58
N VAL A 12 -30.10 72.13 -9.60
CA VAL A 12 -30.93 72.60 -8.45
C VAL A 12 -31.70 71.37 -7.96
N GLY A 13 -31.73 70.92 -6.76
CA GLY A 13 -31.54 71.42 -5.42
C GLY A 13 -32.56 70.76 -4.52
N ALA A 14 -32.08 70.16 -3.46
CA ALA A 14 -32.58 69.93 -2.08
C ALA A 14 -34.06 69.50 -1.84
N ALA A 15 -34.31 68.43 -1.09
CA ALA A 15 -34.68 68.49 0.34
C ALA A 15 -35.18 67.11 0.84
N ALA A 16 -34.82 66.84 2.10
CA ALA A 16 -34.96 65.63 2.87
C ALA A 16 -36.39 65.12 3.10
N MET A 17 -36.53 63.83 3.35
CA MET A 17 -37.25 63.33 4.51
C MET A 17 -36.87 61.86 4.80
N ALA A 18 -36.50 61.62 6.08
CA ALA A 18 -36.16 60.34 6.61
C ALA A 18 -37.40 59.45 6.81
N CYS A 19 -37.30 58.16 6.41
CA CYS A 19 -38.13 57.12 6.97
C CYS A 19 -37.26 55.88 7.19
N ALA A 20 -37.05 55.59 8.47
CA ALA A 20 -36.31 54.41 8.91
C ALA A 20 -37.09 53.14 8.65
N GLY A 21 -36.63 52.36 7.72
CA GLY A 21 -37.06 50.96 7.51
C GLY A 21 -35.89 50.05 7.85
N ARG A 22 -35.96 49.38 9.01
CA ARG A 22 -35.03 48.34 9.39
C ARG A 22 -35.30 47.11 8.49
N PHE A 23 -34.47 46.89 7.49
CA PHE A 23 -34.36 45.61 6.84
C PHE A 23 -33.26 44.81 7.57
N ALA A 24 -33.66 43.77 8.32
CA ALA A 24 -32.78 42.76 8.84
C ALA A 24 -32.12 42.01 7.67
N LEU A 25 -30.84 42.24 7.40
CA LEU A 25 -30.03 41.33 6.58
C LEU A 25 -29.88 40.03 7.40
N ALA A 26 -30.58 38.98 6.99
CA ALA A 26 -30.24 37.62 7.38
C ALA A 26 -28.87 37.31 6.77
N ALA A 27 -27.83 37.23 7.61
CA ALA A 27 -26.55 36.67 7.22
C ALA A 27 -26.78 35.21 6.85
N VAL A 28 -26.65 34.88 5.57
CA VAL A 28 -26.47 33.51 5.12
C VAL A 28 -25.08 33.12 5.60
N GLU A 29 -25.03 32.38 6.71
CA GLU A 29 -23.82 31.65 7.11
C GLU A 29 -23.50 30.66 6.00
N GLY A 30 -22.55 31.03 5.17
CA GLY A 30 -21.91 30.11 4.23
C GLY A 30 -21.31 28.98 5.04
N VAL A 31 -21.82 27.76 4.81
CA VAL A 31 -21.16 26.54 5.23
C VAL A 31 -19.79 26.55 4.56
N ALA A 32 -18.79 27.02 5.29
CA ALA A 32 -17.38 26.84 4.93
C ALA A 32 -17.14 25.33 4.89
N GLY A 33 -17.02 24.80 3.70
CA GLY A 33 -16.50 23.45 3.50
C GLY A 33 -15.14 23.38 4.21
N ASP A 34 -15.04 22.49 5.17
CA ASP A 34 -13.83 22.22 5.93
C ASP A 34 -12.79 21.52 5.02
N ASP A 35 -12.22 22.28 4.07
CA ASP A 35 -10.99 21.94 3.36
C ASP A 35 -9.79 22.14 4.29
N ALA A 36 -9.81 21.46 5.44
CA ALA A 36 -8.70 21.42 6.34
C ALA A 36 -7.52 20.70 5.66
N ARG A 37 -6.64 21.47 5.01
CA ARG A 37 -5.34 20.96 4.56
C ARG A 37 -4.65 20.26 5.74
N PRO A 38 -4.18 19.01 5.57
CA PRO A 38 -3.56 18.27 6.66
C PRO A 38 -2.34 19.02 7.19
N THR A 39 -2.42 19.47 8.45
CA THR A 39 -1.27 20.08 9.13
C THR A 39 -0.24 19.01 9.44
N LYS A 40 1.04 19.28 9.19
CA LYS A 40 2.20 18.36 9.29
C LYS A 40 2.35 17.62 10.65
N GLY A 41 1.56 17.92 11.65
CA GLY A 41 1.63 17.34 13.00
C GLY A 41 0.52 16.35 13.37
N ASN A 42 -0.39 15.98 12.45
CA ASN A 42 -1.64 15.29 12.83
C ASN A 42 -1.89 13.97 12.08
N ALA A 43 -0.90 13.39 11.37
CA ALA A 43 -1.10 12.22 10.53
C ALA A 43 -1.64 10.99 11.30
N ALA A 44 -1.14 10.71 12.50
CA ALA A 44 -1.64 9.61 13.33
C ALA A 44 -3.13 9.83 13.72
N LYS A 45 -3.53 11.06 14.03
CA LYS A 45 -4.94 11.40 14.27
C LYS A 45 -5.78 11.25 13.00
N GLN A 46 -5.25 11.62 11.83
CA GLN A 46 -5.95 11.44 10.56
C GLN A 46 -6.19 9.95 10.28
N LEU A 47 -5.23 9.06 10.54
CA LEU A 47 -5.42 7.61 10.43
C LEU A 47 -6.48 7.10 11.41
N ALA A 48 -6.50 7.58 12.64
CA ALA A 48 -7.54 7.22 13.63
C ALA A 48 -8.93 7.70 13.21
N VAL A 49 -9.04 8.92 12.67
CA VAL A 49 -10.29 9.47 12.11
C VAL A 49 -10.74 8.67 10.90
N LEU A 50 -9.80 8.31 10.01
CA LEU A 50 -10.08 7.45 8.84
C LEU A 50 -10.66 6.10 9.29
N GLU A 51 -10.01 5.41 10.23
CA GLU A 51 -10.51 4.15 10.77
C GLU A 51 -11.92 4.29 11.38
N LYS A 52 -12.13 5.33 12.20
CA LYS A 52 -13.44 5.59 12.81
C LYS A 52 -14.53 5.85 11.78
N ARG A 53 -14.23 6.61 10.73
CA ARG A 53 -15.16 6.93 9.64
C ARG A 53 -15.52 5.70 8.81
N GLU A 54 -14.52 4.94 8.43
CA GLU A 54 -14.70 3.78 7.54
C GLU A 54 -15.09 2.52 8.30
N GLY A 55 -14.89 2.47 9.63
CA GLY A 55 -15.06 1.27 10.44
C GLY A 55 -13.96 0.23 10.18
N GLY A 56 -14.10 -0.96 10.75
CA GLY A 56 -13.10 -2.01 10.66
C GLY A 56 -11.88 -1.75 11.53
N ARG A 57 -10.73 -2.32 11.16
CA ARG A 57 -9.46 -2.20 11.88
C ARG A 57 -8.34 -1.88 10.90
N LEU A 58 -7.69 -0.73 11.10
CA LEU A 58 -6.60 -0.22 10.26
C LEU A 58 -5.29 -0.20 11.05
N GLY A 59 -4.31 -0.97 10.62
CA GLY A 59 -2.93 -0.86 11.07
C GLY A 59 -2.08 -0.16 10.01
N ALA A 60 -1.33 0.87 10.39
CA ALA A 60 -0.48 1.56 9.43
C ALA A 60 0.80 2.09 10.08
N VAL A 61 1.92 1.94 9.36
CA VAL A 61 3.20 2.59 9.66
C VAL A 61 3.75 3.17 8.36
N ALA A 62 4.23 4.41 8.42
CA ALA A 62 5.07 4.99 7.39
C ALA A 62 6.34 5.55 8.03
N TRP A 63 7.50 5.27 7.43
CA TRP A 63 8.82 5.68 7.90
C TRP A 63 9.58 6.43 6.82
N ASP A 64 9.83 7.72 7.06
CA ASP A 64 10.73 8.54 6.24
C ASP A 64 12.18 8.17 6.59
N THR A 65 12.89 7.54 5.66
CA THR A 65 14.25 7.06 5.89
C THR A 65 15.29 8.18 5.97
N ALA A 66 14.99 9.38 5.44
CA ALA A 66 15.88 10.54 5.52
C ALA A 66 15.89 11.17 6.91
N THR A 67 14.73 11.31 7.52
CA THR A 67 14.54 12.05 8.78
C THR A 67 14.38 11.14 9.99
N GLY A 68 14.11 9.84 9.76
CA GLY A 68 13.74 8.89 10.80
C GLY A 68 12.31 9.06 11.33
N LYS A 69 11.55 10.04 10.81
CA LYS A 69 10.18 10.31 11.25
C LYS A 69 9.25 9.13 10.93
N ARG A 70 8.40 8.80 11.89
CA ARG A 70 7.38 7.74 11.72
C ARG A 70 5.97 8.29 11.95
N ILE A 71 5.03 7.80 11.15
CA ILE A 71 3.59 7.92 11.35
C ILE A 71 3.12 6.52 11.72
N GLN A 72 2.36 6.38 12.81
CA GLN A 72 1.98 5.07 13.33
C GLN A 72 0.52 5.07 13.79
N HIS A 73 -0.19 4.00 13.46
CA HIS A 73 -1.53 3.70 13.96
C HIS A 73 -1.68 2.18 14.10
N ARG A 74 -2.03 1.67 15.27
CA ARG A 74 -2.05 0.23 15.61
C ARG A 74 -0.80 -0.51 15.14
N SER A 75 0.36 0.14 15.28
CA SER A 75 1.63 -0.27 14.68
C SER A 75 2.08 -1.68 15.07
N ASP A 76 1.73 -2.12 16.28
CA ASP A 76 2.20 -3.36 16.88
C ASP A 76 1.09 -4.41 17.06
N GLU A 77 -0.11 -4.11 16.54
CA GLU A 77 -1.20 -5.09 16.48
C GLU A 77 -1.01 -6.05 15.30
N ARG A 78 -1.41 -7.33 15.50
CA ARG A 78 -1.30 -8.37 14.47
C ARG A 78 -2.43 -8.28 13.46
N PHE A 79 -2.07 -8.49 12.19
CA PHE A 79 -2.97 -8.59 11.05
C PHE A 79 -2.57 -9.79 10.19
N ALA A 80 -3.54 -10.44 9.54
CA ALA A 80 -3.27 -11.44 8.52
C ALA A 80 -2.43 -10.82 7.39
N MET A 81 -1.35 -11.49 6.97
CA MET A 81 -0.51 -10.97 5.88
C MET A 81 -1.19 -11.08 4.53
N CYS A 82 -1.98 -12.14 4.34
CA CYS A 82 -2.41 -12.55 3.01
C CYS A 82 -1.20 -12.57 2.06
N SER A 83 -1.40 -12.31 0.79
CA SER A 83 -0.33 -12.37 -0.22
C SER A 83 0.84 -11.39 -0.04
N VAL A 84 0.87 -10.54 1.01
CA VAL A 84 2.04 -9.69 1.27
C VAL A 84 3.29 -10.54 1.53
N PHE A 85 3.17 -11.74 2.11
CA PHE A 85 4.29 -12.64 2.34
C PHE A 85 5.10 -13.00 1.08
N LYS A 86 4.53 -12.88 -0.12
CA LYS A 86 5.15 -13.34 -1.37
C LYS A 86 6.47 -12.65 -1.69
N PHE A 87 6.62 -11.37 -1.32
CA PHE A 87 7.92 -10.72 -1.48
C PHE A 87 8.97 -11.27 -0.50
N LEU A 88 8.56 -11.75 0.69
CA LEU A 88 9.45 -12.40 1.65
C LEU A 88 9.87 -13.79 1.16
N ALA A 89 8.94 -14.55 0.56
CA ALA A 89 9.26 -15.84 -0.06
C ALA A 89 10.22 -15.67 -1.25
N ALA A 90 10.02 -14.64 -2.09
CA ALA A 90 10.95 -14.29 -3.15
C ALA A 90 12.32 -13.86 -2.58
N GLY A 91 12.33 -13.10 -1.50
CA GLY A 91 13.56 -12.73 -0.76
C GLY A 91 14.31 -13.95 -0.25
N ALA A 92 13.62 -14.94 0.32
CA ALA A 92 14.22 -16.19 0.79
C ALA A 92 14.83 -17.02 -0.37
N ILE A 93 14.20 -17.02 -1.55
CA ILE A 93 14.78 -17.64 -2.76
C ILE A 93 16.03 -16.88 -3.20
N LEU A 94 15.97 -15.57 -3.26
CA LEU A 94 17.08 -14.72 -3.66
C LEU A 94 18.27 -14.83 -2.69
N GLU A 95 18.03 -15.00 -1.39
CA GLU A 95 19.09 -15.31 -0.42
C GLU A 95 19.82 -16.61 -0.78
N ARG A 96 19.09 -17.68 -1.14
CA ARG A 96 19.69 -18.93 -1.61
C ARG A 96 20.46 -18.79 -2.93
N VAL A 97 19.98 -17.90 -3.81
CA VAL A 97 20.71 -17.55 -5.05
C VAL A 97 22.01 -16.86 -4.71
N ASP A 98 21.99 -15.89 -3.79
CA ASP A 98 23.19 -15.19 -3.33
C ASP A 98 24.22 -16.13 -2.66
N GLN A 99 23.73 -17.21 -2.03
CA GLN A 99 24.54 -18.28 -1.42
C GLN A 99 25.03 -19.33 -2.44
N GLY A 100 24.59 -19.27 -3.71
CA GLY A 100 24.92 -20.24 -4.75
C GLY A 100 24.25 -21.62 -4.57
N THR A 101 23.22 -21.72 -3.72
CA THR A 101 22.48 -22.97 -3.45
C THR A 101 21.18 -23.08 -4.24
N GLU A 102 20.79 -22.01 -4.98
CA GLU A 102 19.64 -22.00 -5.85
C GLU A 102 19.92 -21.17 -7.10
N HIS A 103 19.18 -21.41 -8.20
CA HIS A 103 19.35 -20.73 -9.48
C HIS A 103 17.98 -20.29 -10.04
N LEU A 104 17.88 -19.04 -10.48
CA LEU A 104 16.62 -18.47 -10.99
C LEU A 104 16.19 -19.05 -12.34
N ASP A 105 17.12 -19.57 -13.13
CA ASP A 105 16.85 -20.26 -14.40
C ASP A 105 16.44 -21.73 -14.24
N ARG A 106 16.51 -22.27 -13.01
CA ARG A 106 16.03 -23.63 -12.72
C ARG A 106 14.55 -23.77 -13.05
N ARG A 107 14.21 -24.72 -13.92
CA ARG A 107 12.82 -25.01 -14.29
C ARG A 107 12.11 -25.76 -13.16
N ILE A 108 10.94 -25.29 -12.80
CA ILE A 108 10.03 -25.92 -11.83
C ILE A 108 8.84 -26.45 -12.59
N GLU A 109 8.68 -27.77 -12.58
CA GLU A 109 7.57 -28.44 -13.22
C GLU A 109 6.30 -28.36 -12.37
N PHE A 110 5.16 -28.15 -13.04
CA PHE A 110 3.83 -28.20 -12.43
C PHE A 110 2.78 -28.56 -13.49
N GLY A 111 1.62 -29.01 -13.04
CA GLY A 111 0.52 -29.45 -13.89
C GLY A 111 -0.83 -28.88 -13.44
N GLU A 112 -1.89 -29.31 -14.10
CA GLU A 112 -3.28 -28.89 -13.82
C GLU A 112 -3.67 -29.09 -12.34
N SER A 113 -3.15 -30.14 -11.69
CA SER A 113 -3.43 -30.45 -10.28
C SER A 113 -2.83 -29.46 -9.30
N ASP A 114 -1.83 -28.68 -9.71
CA ASP A 114 -1.19 -27.65 -8.89
C ASP A 114 -1.91 -26.30 -8.97
N LEU A 115 -2.82 -26.13 -9.96
CA LEU A 115 -3.47 -24.85 -10.20
C LEU A 115 -4.50 -24.52 -9.12
N LEU A 116 -4.30 -23.38 -8.48
CA LEU A 116 -5.28 -22.75 -7.62
C LEU A 116 -6.25 -21.86 -8.44
N GLU A 117 -7.34 -21.45 -7.82
CA GLU A 117 -8.36 -20.61 -8.46
C GLU A 117 -7.75 -19.33 -9.03
N TYR A 118 -6.97 -18.61 -8.20
CA TYR A 118 -6.27 -17.40 -8.61
C TYR A 118 -4.82 -17.73 -8.98
N ALA A 119 -4.59 -18.01 -10.24
CA ALA A 119 -3.28 -18.34 -10.83
C ALA A 119 -3.16 -17.74 -12.23
N PRO A 120 -3.10 -16.39 -12.37
CA PRO A 120 -3.19 -15.75 -13.70
C PRO A 120 -2.02 -16.11 -14.61
N VAL A 121 -0.80 -16.26 -14.09
CA VAL A 121 0.38 -16.60 -14.89
C VAL A 121 0.55 -18.12 -15.01
N ALA A 122 0.54 -18.84 -13.88
CA ALA A 122 0.74 -20.29 -13.90
C ALA A 122 -0.29 -21.00 -14.80
N ARG A 123 -1.53 -20.54 -14.84
CA ARG A 123 -2.59 -21.10 -15.69
C ARG A 123 -2.30 -20.95 -17.18
N GLU A 124 -1.68 -19.87 -17.61
CA GLU A 124 -1.31 -19.66 -19.02
C GLU A 124 -0.19 -20.61 -19.46
N HIS A 125 0.72 -20.98 -18.53
CA HIS A 125 1.91 -21.78 -18.80
C HIS A 125 1.80 -23.26 -18.37
N VAL A 126 0.65 -23.71 -17.87
CA VAL A 126 0.48 -25.10 -17.40
C VAL A 126 0.71 -26.14 -18.52
N LYS A 127 0.35 -25.82 -19.76
CA LYS A 127 0.57 -26.70 -20.91
C LYS A 127 2.04 -26.80 -21.32
N GLU A 128 2.85 -25.85 -20.96
CA GLU A 128 4.30 -25.87 -21.16
C GLU A 128 5.01 -26.73 -20.10
N GLY A 129 4.27 -27.19 -19.08
CA GLY A 129 4.72 -28.11 -18.04
C GLY A 129 5.62 -27.46 -16.98
N GLY A 130 5.75 -26.12 -16.94
CA GLY A 130 6.57 -25.47 -15.92
C GLY A 130 7.04 -24.06 -16.29
N LEU A 131 7.61 -23.38 -15.31
CA LEU A 131 8.25 -22.07 -15.40
C LEU A 131 9.62 -22.11 -14.72
N THR A 132 10.50 -21.17 -15.05
CA THR A 132 11.70 -20.98 -14.28
C THR A 132 11.38 -20.44 -12.88
N LEU A 133 12.26 -20.67 -11.91
CA LEU A 133 12.07 -20.17 -10.55
C LEU A 133 11.98 -18.64 -10.52
N GLY A 134 12.72 -17.96 -11.38
CA GLY A 134 12.65 -16.51 -11.54
C GLY A 134 11.28 -16.04 -12.05
N GLU A 135 10.71 -16.72 -13.03
CA GLU A 135 9.36 -16.43 -13.54
C GLU A 135 8.27 -16.70 -12.49
N LEU A 136 8.43 -17.74 -11.66
CA LEU A 136 7.53 -17.98 -10.53
C LEU A 136 7.61 -16.88 -9.48
N CYS A 137 8.82 -16.40 -9.16
CA CYS A 137 8.99 -15.26 -8.25
C CYS A 137 8.31 -14.00 -8.80
N ALA A 138 8.53 -13.69 -10.08
CA ALA A 138 7.87 -12.57 -10.76
C ALA A 138 6.35 -12.73 -10.73
N ALA A 139 5.81 -13.89 -11.12
CA ALA A 139 4.37 -14.16 -11.10
C ALA A 139 3.76 -13.99 -9.71
N ALA A 140 4.42 -14.49 -8.66
CA ALA A 140 3.94 -14.37 -7.29
C ALA A 140 3.98 -12.93 -6.78
N VAL A 141 5.02 -12.14 -7.12
CA VAL A 141 5.17 -10.78 -6.63
C VAL A 141 4.34 -9.79 -7.45
N GLU A 142 4.43 -9.82 -8.77
CA GLU A 142 3.79 -8.87 -9.69
C GLU A 142 2.27 -9.11 -9.80
N TRP A 143 1.87 -10.36 -10.05
CA TRP A 143 0.48 -10.75 -10.29
C TRP A 143 -0.22 -11.30 -9.06
N SER A 144 0.54 -11.54 -7.99
CA SER A 144 0.02 -12.23 -6.80
C SER A 144 -0.46 -13.66 -7.06
N ASP A 145 0.11 -14.36 -8.04
CA ASP A 145 -0.25 -15.73 -8.42
C ASP A 145 -0.08 -16.69 -7.23
N ASN A 146 -1.15 -17.41 -6.87
CA ASN A 146 -1.17 -18.29 -5.70
C ASN A 146 -0.47 -19.62 -5.99
N THR A 147 -0.61 -20.16 -7.22
CA THR A 147 0.09 -21.38 -7.63
C THR A 147 1.59 -21.15 -7.65
N ALA A 148 2.04 -20.05 -8.26
CA ALA A 148 3.45 -19.67 -8.25
C ALA A 148 3.98 -19.53 -6.82
N ALA A 149 3.23 -18.92 -5.91
CA ALA A 149 3.61 -18.80 -4.51
C ALA A 149 3.75 -20.16 -3.82
N ASN A 150 2.83 -21.10 -4.02
CA ASN A 150 2.93 -22.44 -3.44
C ASN A 150 4.10 -23.25 -4.03
N LEU A 151 4.39 -23.09 -5.31
CA LEU A 151 5.57 -23.68 -5.93
C LEU A 151 6.88 -23.13 -5.34
N MET A 152 6.95 -21.82 -5.09
CA MET A 152 8.06 -21.20 -4.38
C MET A 152 8.22 -21.76 -2.96
N LEU A 153 7.12 -21.90 -2.21
CA LEU A 153 7.16 -22.51 -0.88
C LEU A 153 7.62 -23.97 -0.93
N LYS A 154 7.19 -24.73 -1.92
CA LYS A 154 7.68 -26.13 -2.15
C LYS A 154 9.19 -26.16 -2.41
N VAL A 155 9.72 -25.24 -3.21
CA VAL A 155 11.17 -25.09 -3.47
C VAL A 155 11.91 -24.75 -2.18
N LEU A 156 11.36 -23.89 -1.35
CA LEU A 156 11.96 -23.50 -0.08
C LEU A 156 11.92 -24.61 0.97
N GLY A 157 11.03 -25.60 0.85
CA GLY A 157 10.80 -26.67 1.81
C GLY A 157 9.69 -26.40 2.81
N GLY A 158 8.81 -25.42 2.51
CA GLY A 158 7.62 -25.11 3.30
C GLY A 158 7.58 -23.67 3.84
N PRO A 159 6.45 -23.29 4.44
CA PRO A 159 6.27 -21.97 5.07
C PRO A 159 7.30 -21.63 6.15
N GLU A 160 7.76 -22.65 6.89
CA GLU A 160 8.75 -22.50 7.96
C GLU A 160 10.08 -21.96 7.45
N ALA A 161 10.44 -22.24 6.19
CA ALA A 161 11.65 -21.69 5.59
C ALA A 161 11.57 -20.17 5.41
N VAL A 162 10.37 -19.66 5.03
CA VAL A 162 10.12 -18.21 4.97
C VAL A 162 10.19 -17.60 6.36
N THR A 163 9.60 -18.26 7.37
CA THR A 163 9.70 -17.81 8.77
C THR A 163 11.14 -17.80 9.26
N SER A 164 11.95 -18.81 8.91
CA SER A 164 13.39 -18.85 9.24
C SER A 164 14.15 -17.69 8.59
N PHE A 165 13.90 -17.41 7.32
CA PHE A 165 14.46 -16.25 6.63
C PHE A 165 14.04 -14.93 7.33
N ILE A 166 12.79 -14.79 7.71
CA ILE A 166 12.30 -13.62 8.47
C ILE A 166 13.07 -13.49 9.79
N ARG A 167 13.32 -14.58 10.52
CA ARG A 167 14.09 -14.57 11.79
C ARG A 167 15.54 -14.16 11.56
N SER A 168 16.16 -14.55 10.46
CA SER A 168 17.54 -14.14 10.13
C SER A 168 17.69 -12.62 9.95
N THR A 169 16.61 -11.92 9.55
CA THR A 169 16.58 -10.46 9.46
C THR A 169 16.45 -9.74 10.81
N GLY A 170 16.20 -10.48 11.89
CA GLY A 170 15.97 -9.96 13.24
C GLY A 170 14.50 -9.83 13.64
N ASP A 171 13.54 -9.99 12.74
CA ASP A 171 12.11 -9.95 13.06
C ASP A 171 11.66 -11.21 13.81
N GLN A 172 11.07 -11.03 14.99
CA GLN A 172 10.56 -12.11 15.84
C GLN A 172 9.02 -12.22 15.83
N ILE A 173 8.35 -11.35 15.08
CA ILE A 173 6.90 -11.20 15.11
C ILE A 173 6.24 -11.87 13.91
N THR A 174 6.67 -11.52 12.70
CA THR A 174 6.08 -12.01 11.44
C THR A 174 6.34 -13.50 11.28
N ARG A 175 5.31 -14.25 10.88
CA ARG A 175 5.45 -15.69 10.64
C ARG A 175 4.51 -16.15 9.53
N LEU A 176 4.96 -17.16 8.81
CA LEU A 176 4.19 -17.90 7.82
C LEU A 176 4.13 -19.37 8.29
N ASP A 177 2.92 -19.91 8.35
CA ASP A 177 2.67 -21.24 8.89
C ASP A 177 1.95 -22.16 7.91
N ASN A 178 1.18 -21.56 6.98
CA ASN A 178 0.37 -22.26 6.01
C ASN A 178 0.74 -21.86 4.58
N ILE A 179 0.28 -22.65 3.61
CA ILE A 179 0.36 -22.34 2.18
C ILE A 179 -0.91 -21.62 1.70
N GLU A 180 -0.92 -21.13 0.44
CA GLU A 180 -2.14 -20.60 -0.20
C GLU A 180 -3.14 -21.77 -0.40
N THR A 181 -4.39 -21.59 -0.08
CA THR A 181 -5.08 -20.38 0.37
C THR A 181 -5.32 -20.36 1.89
N ALA A 182 -4.92 -21.42 2.61
CA ALA A 182 -5.19 -21.60 4.05
C ALA A 182 -4.58 -20.48 4.91
N LEU A 183 -3.43 -19.94 4.53
CA LEU A 183 -2.74 -18.83 5.22
C LEU A 183 -3.59 -17.55 5.38
N ASN A 184 -4.68 -17.43 4.63
CA ASN A 184 -5.53 -16.24 4.66
C ASN A 184 -6.57 -16.29 5.79
N VAL A 185 -6.80 -17.48 6.36
CA VAL A 185 -7.82 -17.68 7.41
C VAL A 185 -7.18 -17.51 8.79
N VAL A 186 -7.25 -16.29 9.32
CA VAL A 186 -6.72 -15.95 10.65
C VAL A 186 -7.87 -15.56 11.56
N ARG A 187 -8.07 -16.32 12.64
CA ARG A 187 -9.11 -16.05 13.64
C ARG A 187 -8.64 -15.03 14.68
N PRO A 188 -9.55 -14.31 15.35
CA PRO A 188 -9.18 -13.41 16.43
C PRO A 188 -8.32 -14.10 17.50
N GLY A 189 -7.16 -13.50 17.82
CA GLY A 189 -6.21 -14.03 18.79
C GLY A 189 -5.18 -15.03 18.24
N GLU A 190 -5.34 -15.52 17.01
CA GLU A 190 -4.33 -16.35 16.36
C GLU A 190 -3.11 -15.53 15.93
N VAL A 191 -1.96 -16.18 15.88
CA VAL A 191 -0.69 -15.56 15.49
C VAL A 191 -0.15 -16.12 14.18
N HIS A 192 -0.70 -17.25 13.69
CA HIS A 192 -0.30 -17.88 12.43
C HIS A 192 -0.55 -16.94 11.25
N ASP A 193 0.36 -16.93 10.31
CA ASP A 193 0.27 -16.17 9.06
C ASP A 193 0.06 -14.66 9.25
N THR A 194 0.56 -14.11 10.38
CA THR A 194 0.37 -12.71 10.74
C THR A 194 1.68 -11.93 10.81
N THR A 195 1.54 -10.62 10.69
CA THR A 195 2.56 -9.61 10.91
C THR A 195 2.00 -8.44 11.70
N THR A 196 2.85 -7.46 12.04
CA THR A 196 2.42 -6.12 12.47
C THR A 196 2.87 -5.08 11.45
N PRO A 197 2.23 -3.90 11.36
CA PRO A 197 2.72 -2.83 10.51
C PRO A 197 4.17 -2.45 10.77
N SER A 198 4.60 -2.40 12.04
CA SER A 198 5.99 -2.12 12.43
C SER A 198 6.97 -3.17 11.92
N SER A 199 6.66 -4.45 12.11
CA SER A 199 7.46 -5.56 11.60
C SER A 199 7.57 -5.54 10.08
N MET A 200 6.45 -5.32 9.39
CA MET A 200 6.44 -5.29 7.93
C MET A 200 7.30 -4.16 7.36
N VAL A 201 7.27 -2.96 7.96
CA VAL A 201 8.16 -1.85 7.58
C VAL A 201 9.63 -2.21 7.86
N GLY A 202 9.92 -2.87 8.98
CA GLY A 202 11.26 -3.37 9.29
C GLY A 202 11.77 -4.39 8.26
N LEU A 203 10.93 -5.33 7.86
CA LEU A 203 11.24 -6.35 6.84
C LEU A 203 11.47 -5.73 5.47
N LEU A 204 10.62 -4.79 5.03
CA LEU A 204 10.83 -4.04 3.79
C LEU A 204 12.17 -3.30 3.80
N ASN A 205 12.50 -2.64 4.92
CA ASN A 205 13.79 -1.98 5.05
C ASN A 205 14.96 -2.96 4.94
N SER A 206 14.91 -4.07 5.67
CA SER A 206 16.02 -5.03 5.74
C SER A 206 16.22 -5.77 4.42
N VAL A 207 15.14 -6.20 3.77
CA VAL A 207 15.18 -7.10 2.60
C VAL A 207 15.33 -6.31 1.30
N VAL A 208 14.62 -5.17 1.15
CA VAL A 208 14.59 -4.42 -0.12
C VAL A 208 15.60 -3.27 -0.14
N LEU A 209 15.86 -2.60 0.97
CA LEU A 209 16.81 -1.48 1.03
C LEU A 209 18.12 -1.81 1.76
N GLY A 210 18.08 -2.80 2.66
CA GLY A 210 19.19 -3.16 3.53
C GLY A 210 20.23 -4.05 2.86
N LYS A 211 20.92 -4.85 3.68
CA LYS A 211 22.06 -5.69 3.26
C LYS A 211 21.77 -7.20 3.41
N VAL A 212 20.52 -7.59 3.59
CA VAL A 212 20.15 -9.02 3.70
C VAL A 212 20.44 -9.75 2.38
N LEU A 213 20.13 -9.10 1.26
CA LEU A 213 20.39 -9.61 -0.08
C LEU A 213 21.56 -8.88 -0.74
N SER A 214 22.19 -9.50 -1.75
CA SER A 214 23.15 -8.84 -2.64
C SER A 214 22.51 -7.65 -3.36
N ALA A 215 23.32 -6.75 -3.94
CA ALA A 215 22.81 -5.61 -4.69
C ALA A 215 21.98 -6.05 -5.92
N GLU A 216 22.38 -7.14 -6.57
CA GLU A 216 21.69 -7.70 -7.73
C GLU A 216 20.32 -8.27 -7.31
N SER A 217 20.28 -9.11 -6.28
CA SER A 217 19.05 -9.70 -5.75
C SER A 217 18.07 -8.65 -5.24
N ARG A 218 18.56 -7.61 -4.55
CA ARG A 218 17.70 -6.47 -4.14
C ARG A 218 17.09 -5.75 -5.33
N SER A 219 17.91 -5.43 -6.34
CA SER A 219 17.44 -4.75 -7.54
C SER A 219 16.38 -5.58 -8.28
N ARG A 220 16.56 -6.89 -8.31
CA ARG A 220 15.59 -7.82 -8.90
C ARG A 220 14.27 -7.85 -8.14
N LEU A 221 14.32 -7.97 -6.82
CA LEU A 221 13.13 -7.94 -5.97
C LEU A 221 12.39 -6.60 -6.06
N GLU A 222 13.14 -5.49 -6.01
CA GLU A 222 12.58 -4.15 -6.21
C GLU A 222 11.91 -4.02 -7.57
N GLY A 223 12.54 -4.55 -8.64
CA GLY A 223 11.97 -4.57 -9.99
C GLY A 223 10.62 -5.28 -10.03
N TRP A 224 10.52 -6.49 -9.51
CA TRP A 224 9.24 -7.23 -9.43
C TRP A 224 8.18 -6.47 -8.62
N MET A 225 8.55 -5.81 -7.52
CA MET A 225 7.62 -5.02 -6.72
C MET A 225 7.19 -3.72 -7.40
N LEU A 226 8.05 -3.11 -8.23
CA LEU A 226 7.73 -1.93 -9.06
C LEU A 226 6.77 -2.30 -10.19
N ASP A 227 6.92 -3.51 -10.74
CA ASP A 227 6.14 -4.02 -11.86
C ASP A 227 4.80 -4.66 -11.41
N ALA A 228 4.38 -4.44 -10.16
CA ALA A 228 3.12 -4.97 -9.63
C ALA A 228 1.94 -4.63 -10.55
N LYS A 229 1.20 -5.66 -10.98
CA LYS A 229 0.02 -5.57 -11.87
C LYS A 229 -1.29 -5.48 -11.09
N VAL A 230 -1.21 -5.47 -9.76
CA VAL A 230 -2.35 -5.42 -8.86
C VAL A 230 -2.12 -4.37 -7.75
N GLY A 231 -3.19 -3.66 -7.36
CA GLY A 231 -3.11 -2.71 -6.23
C GLY A 231 -3.06 -1.24 -6.62
N GLU A 232 -3.25 -0.91 -7.90
CA GLU A 232 -3.24 0.45 -8.43
C GLU A 232 -4.27 1.38 -7.73
N LEU A 233 -5.33 0.82 -7.15
CA LEU A 233 -6.37 1.57 -6.42
C LEU A 233 -6.07 1.77 -4.92
N ARG A 234 -4.92 1.26 -4.42
CA ARG A 234 -4.54 1.30 -3.01
C ARG A 234 -3.57 2.45 -2.72
N LEU A 235 -2.48 2.19 -2.00
CA LEU A 235 -1.50 3.21 -1.65
C LEU A 235 -1.09 4.08 -2.85
N GLN A 236 -0.82 3.43 -3.99
CA GLN A 236 -0.41 4.10 -5.23
C GLN A 236 -1.38 5.20 -5.65
N ALA A 237 -2.70 4.93 -5.61
CA ALA A 237 -3.72 5.91 -5.99
C ALA A 237 -3.80 7.15 -5.07
N GLY A 238 -3.19 7.08 -3.89
CA GLY A 238 -3.10 8.19 -2.94
C GLY A 238 -1.85 9.04 -3.08
N LEU A 239 -0.89 8.61 -3.93
CA LEU A 239 0.38 9.31 -4.09
C LEU A 239 0.28 10.44 -5.13
N PRO A 240 1.06 11.52 -4.97
CA PRO A 240 1.17 12.56 -6.00
C PRO A 240 1.76 12.02 -7.30
N THR A 241 1.43 12.67 -8.41
CA THR A 241 2.01 12.36 -9.72
C THR A 241 3.54 12.42 -9.68
N GLY A 242 4.18 11.44 -10.32
CA GLY A 242 5.64 11.33 -10.37
C GLY A 242 6.28 10.59 -9.19
N TRP A 243 5.52 10.24 -8.16
CA TRP A 243 6.00 9.34 -7.12
C TRP A 243 5.91 7.89 -7.59
N ARG A 244 6.92 7.08 -7.28
CA ARG A 244 6.93 5.65 -7.60
C ARG A 244 6.74 4.83 -6.33
N ILE A 245 6.17 3.65 -6.47
CA ILE A 245 6.03 2.69 -5.38
C ILE A 245 6.39 1.28 -5.86
N ALA A 246 7.29 0.62 -5.14
CA ALA A 246 7.48 -0.83 -5.21
C ALA A 246 6.68 -1.44 -4.07
N HIS A 247 5.69 -2.29 -4.37
CA HIS A 247 4.80 -2.77 -3.34
C HIS A 247 4.33 -4.20 -3.55
N LYS A 248 3.83 -4.81 -2.47
CA LYS A 248 3.12 -6.07 -2.51
C LYS A 248 1.79 -5.95 -1.80
N THR A 249 0.74 -6.35 -2.48
CA THR A 249 -0.63 -6.34 -1.95
C THR A 249 -1.01 -7.67 -1.32
N GLY A 250 -1.98 -7.65 -0.41
CA GLY A 250 -2.67 -8.82 0.13
C GLY A 250 -4.18 -8.62 0.10
N THR A 251 -4.93 -9.67 -0.23
CA THR A 251 -6.39 -9.60 -0.27
C THR A 251 -6.98 -10.96 0.06
N TYR A 252 -7.93 -10.97 0.96
CA TYR A 252 -8.78 -12.14 1.21
C TYR A 252 -10.02 -11.66 1.97
N ASP A 253 -11.19 -12.16 1.60
CA ASP A 253 -12.48 -11.87 2.23
C ASP A 253 -12.56 -10.42 2.78
N ASP A 254 -12.39 -10.25 4.09
CA ASP A 254 -12.42 -8.96 4.78
C ASP A 254 -11.05 -8.22 4.81
N GLN A 255 -9.96 -8.86 4.36
CA GLN A 255 -8.60 -8.31 4.41
C GLN A 255 -8.26 -7.53 3.14
N THR A 256 -7.59 -6.41 3.30
CA THR A 256 -7.03 -5.62 2.20
C THR A 256 -5.76 -4.93 2.68
N ASN A 257 -4.64 -5.38 2.19
CA ASN A 257 -3.30 -4.97 2.62
C ASN A 257 -2.50 -4.38 1.46
N ASP A 258 -1.57 -3.50 1.79
CA ASP A 258 -0.58 -2.99 0.86
C ASP A 258 0.67 -2.55 1.63
N ALA A 259 1.84 -3.03 1.21
CA ALA A 259 3.10 -2.72 1.88
C ALA A 259 4.22 -2.54 0.85
N GLY A 260 5.03 -1.50 1.00
CA GLY A 260 6.05 -1.20 0.00
C GLY A 260 6.92 0.00 0.32
N ILE A 261 7.67 0.41 -0.68
CA ILE A 261 8.63 1.50 -0.62
C ILE A 261 8.23 2.55 -1.65
N ILE A 262 8.10 3.77 -1.20
CA ILE A 262 7.71 4.93 -2.01
C ILE A 262 8.95 5.79 -2.24
N TRP A 263 9.19 6.19 -3.49
CA TRP A 263 10.23 7.15 -3.88
C TRP A 263 9.59 8.47 -4.31
N PRO A 264 9.54 9.47 -3.41
CA PRO A 264 9.26 10.86 -3.83
C PRO A 264 10.38 11.37 -4.73
N PRO A 265 10.10 12.23 -5.72
CA PRO A 265 11.15 12.82 -6.55
C PRO A 265 12.20 13.56 -5.70
N ASN A 266 13.49 13.29 -5.97
CA ASN A 266 14.64 13.95 -5.32
C ASN A 266 14.68 13.83 -3.79
N ARG A 267 14.10 12.76 -3.23
CA ARG A 267 14.10 12.49 -1.78
C ARG A 267 14.45 11.02 -1.52
N ALA A 268 14.92 10.77 -0.30
CA ALA A 268 15.07 9.41 0.20
C ALA A 268 13.71 8.69 0.29
N PRO A 269 13.70 7.35 0.23
CA PRO A 269 12.45 6.58 0.21
C PRO A 269 11.69 6.67 1.53
N ILE A 270 10.38 6.48 1.42
CA ILE A 270 9.45 6.28 2.53
C ILE A 270 9.02 4.81 2.48
N ILE A 271 9.16 4.10 3.60
CA ILE A 271 8.68 2.72 3.73
C ILE A 271 7.29 2.75 4.36
N VAL A 272 6.34 1.99 3.82
CA VAL A 272 4.95 2.02 4.27
C VAL A 272 4.38 0.62 4.36
N ALA A 273 3.56 0.37 5.40
CA ALA A 273 2.68 -0.78 5.49
C ALA A 273 1.30 -0.30 5.94
N ALA A 274 0.26 -0.71 5.23
CA ALA A 274 -1.14 -0.46 5.55
C ALA A 274 -1.91 -1.79 5.48
N LEU A 275 -2.41 -2.23 6.62
CA LEU A 275 -3.10 -3.50 6.81
C LEU A 275 -4.51 -3.19 7.32
N TYR A 276 -5.53 -3.61 6.58
CA TYR A 276 -6.90 -3.24 6.88
C TYR A 276 -7.84 -4.44 6.81
N SER A 277 -8.71 -4.58 7.82
CA SER A 277 -9.74 -5.60 7.86
C SER A 277 -11.12 -5.01 8.14
N ARG A 278 -12.12 -5.38 7.34
CA ARG A 278 -13.52 -5.03 7.54
C ARG A 278 -14.44 -6.02 6.81
N GLY A 279 -15.14 -6.84 7.58
CA GLY A 279 -16.14 -7.76 7.05
C GLY A 279 -17.33 -7.05 6.41
N GLY A 280 -17.99 -7.70 5.45
CA GLY A 280 -19.20 -7.21 4.81
C GLY A 280 -19.03 -5.94 3.96
N THR A 281 -17.77 -5.55 3.65
CA THR A 281 -17.48 -4.31 2.90
C THR A 281 -16.90 -4.64 1.52
N PRO A 282 -17.42 -4.02 0.44
CA PRO A 282 -16.91 -4.24 -0.90
C PRO A 282 -15.40 -3.95 -1.00
N LYS A 283 -14.66 -4.79 -1.75
CA LYS A 283 -13.21 -4.63 -1.96
C LYS A 283 -12.83 -3.21 -2.37
N LYS A 284 -13.55 -2.61 -3.33
CA LYS A 284 -13.29 -1.24 -3.83
C LYS A 284 -13.34 -0.18 -2.70
N GLN A 285 -14.25 -0.33 -1.73
CA GLN A 285 -14.30 0.59 -0.59
C GLN A 285 -13.10 0.40 0.33
N ARG A 286 -12.71 -0.85 0.61
CA ARG A 286 -11.52 -1.15 1.40
C ARG A 286 -10.23 -0.64 0.73
N GLU A 287 -10.12 -0.75 -0.59
CA GLU A 287 -9.01 -0.16 -1.37
C GLU A 287 -8.98 1.36 -1.25
N GLY A 288 -10.16 2.01 -1.19
CA GLY A 288 -10.27 3.44 -0.93
C GLY A 288 -9.69 3.88 0.41
N VAL A 289 -9.77 3.02 1.45
CA VAL A 289 -9.12 3.29 2.75
C VAL A 289 -7.60 3.33 2.60
N LEU A 290 -7.01 2.38 1.89
CA LEU A 290 -5.56 2.35 1.67
C LEU A 290 -5.08 3.49 0.76
N ARG A 291 -5.89 3.90 -0.23
CA ARG A 291 -5.62 5.12 -1.00
C ARG A 291 -5.53 6.34 -0.10
N GLU A 292 -6.44 6.47 0.86
CA GLU A 292 -6.45 7.60 1.79
C GLU A 292 -5.22 7.55 2.73
N VAL A 293 -4.77 6.34 3.15
CA VAL A 293 -3.48 6.19 3.86
C VAL A 293 -2.34 6.73 3.00
N GLY A 294 -2.25 6.37 1.73
CA GLY A 294 -1.24 6.89 0.80
C GLY A 294 -1.25 8.42 0.73
N ARG A 295 -2.43 9.04 0.63
CA ARG A 295 -2.60 10.49 0.61
C ARG A 295 -2.13 11.14 1.92
N ILE A 296 -2.49 10.57 3.07
CA ILE A 296 -2.08 11.07 4.39
C ILE A 296 -0.55 11.00 4.53
N VAL A 297 0.06 9.89 4.13
CA VAL A 297 1.51 9.69 4.17
C VAL A 297 2.22 10.73 3.30
N ALA A 298 1.79 10.88 2.04
CA ALA A 298 2.39 11.82 1.11
C ALA A 298 2.27 13.30 1.54
N ALA A 299 1.17 13.65 2.22
CA ALA A 299 0.96 15.01 2.72
C ALA A 299 1.73 15.33 4.02
N SER A 300 2.21 14.29 4.74
CA SER A 300 2.75 14.43 6.10
C SER A 300 4.26 14.22 6.20
N LEU A 301 4.86 13.55 5.25
CA LEU A 301 6.28 13.24 5.16
C LEU A 301 6.92 13.89 3.95
#